data_e6f970913f0008268066086d4ab606e0
#
_entry.id   e6f970913f0008268066086d4ab606e0
#
_cell.length_a   1.000
_cell.length_b   1.000
_cell.length_c   1.000
_cell.angle_alpha   90.00
_cell.angle_beta   90.00
_cell.angle_gamma   90.00
#
_symmetry.space_group_name_H-M   'P 1'
#
loop_
_entity.id
_entity.type
_entity.pdbx_description
1 polymer ?
#
loop_
_entity_poly.entity_id
_entity_poly.type
_entity_poly.pdbx_seq_one_letter_code
_entity_poly.pdbx_strand_id
1 'polypeptide(L)'
;IPGGSYLDDNTKELVTVSILGGSCKLQWKCDWAMRWFSLGVDYEMAGKDLSESVILSSKILKVLGKPAPSGFSYELFLDSNGEKISKSKGNGLSIEEWLRYGTAESLSLFMYTNPKRAKKLFFDVIPKTTDEYFSHLKKYNEQTDDEKINNPVWHLHRGSPIINDAPVTYTLLLNLASVCHANDTDTVWGYVSSYDSDIERTDELEALINLAVNFYKEMIEPQKKYRLPSDKEKRGIT
;
A
#
# COMPACT_ATOMS: atom_id res chain seq x y z
N ILE A 1 36.04 34.48 -6.30
CA ILE A 1 34.72 33.85 -6.32
C ILE A 1 34.98 32.34 -6.26
N PRO A 2 34.37 31.61 -5.33
CA PRO A 2 34.53 30.14 -5.28
C PRO A 2 34.06 29.54 -6.61
N GLY A 3 34.92 28.84 -7.32
CA GLY A 3 34.63 28.11 -8.55
C GLY A 3 34.83 26.62 -8.37
N GLY A 4 34.09 25.81 -9.11
CA GLY A 4 34.33 24.38 -9.29
C GLY A 4 34.82 24.10 -10.69
N SER A 5 35.62 23.06 -10.85
CA SER A 5 36.08 22.61 -12.16
C SER A 5 35.67 21.16 -12.39
N TYR A 6 35.29 20.85 -13.62
CA TYR A 6 35.00 19.49 -14.04
C TYR A 6 35.65 19.22 -15.43
N LEU A 7 35.92 17.96 -15.70
CA LEU A 7 36.36 17.53 -17.01
C LEU A 7 35.15 17.34 -17.92
N ASP A 8 35.07 18.06 -19.01
CA ASP A 8 34.01 17.87 -20.00
C ASP A 8 34.19 16.53 -20.72
N ASP A 9 33.15 15.71 -20.73
CA ASP A 9 33.22 14.34 -21.29
C ASP A 9 33.40 14.32 -22.80
N ASN A 10 33.00 15.34 -23.52
CA ASN A 10 33.09 15.44 -24.97
C ASN A 10 34.43 16.05 -25.43
N THR A 11 34.81 17.18 -24.82
CA THR A 11 36.00 17.91 -25.20
C THR A 11 37.27 17.45 -24.48
N LYS A 12 37.11 16.76 -23.33
CA LYS A 12 38.20 16.38 -22.42
C LYS A 12 38.99 17.58 -21.88
N GLU A 13 38.39 18.76 -21.89
CA GLU A 13 38.97 19.99 -21.34
C GLU A 13 38.49 20.22 -19.91
N LEU A 14 39.32 20.88 -19.09
CA LEU A 14 38.97 21.30 -17.75
C LEU A 14 38.15 22.59 -17.83
N VAL A 15 36.86 22.49 -17.54
CA VAL A 15 35.92 23.61 -17.53
C VAL A 15 35.75 24.11 -16.09
N THR A 16 35.97 25.42 -15.88
CA THR A 16 35.76 26.07 -14.58
C THR A 16 34.47 26.89 -14.62
N VAL A 17 33.57 26.61 -13.70
CA VAL A 17 32.27 27.30 -13.58
C VAL A 17 32.08 27.90 -12.18
N SER A 18 31.30 28.97 -12.10
CA SER A 18 30.87 29.48 -10.80
C SER A 18 29.95 28.48 -10.13
N ILE A 19 30.14 28.25 -8.82
CA ILE A 19 29.21 27.45 -8.02
C ILE A 19 27.96 28.25 -7.55
N LEU A 20 27.91 29.54 -7.88
CA LEU A 20 26.80 30.43 -7.56
C LEU A 20 25.82 30.56 -8.73
N GLY A 21 24.61 31.05 -8.44
CA GLY A 21 23.61 31.34 -9.46
C GLY A 21 22.98 30.11 -10.13
N GLY A 22 22.97 28.95 -9.45
CA GLY A 22 22.31 27.75 -9.95
C GLY A 22 23.14 26.90 -10.93
N SER A 23 24.41 27.29 -11.20
CA SER A 23 25.30 26.53 -12.10
C SER A 23 25.77 25.17 -11.56
N CYS A 24 25.66 24.99 -10.24
CA CYS A 24 26.01 23.74 -9.56
C CYS A 24 24.93 23.33 -8.58
N LYS A 25 24.81 22.04 -8.33
CA LYS A 25 23.97 21.48 -7.28
C LYS A 25 24.77 20.58 -6.35
N LEU A 26 24.34 20.47 -5.12
CA LEU A 26 24.91 19.51 -4.17
C LEU A 26 24.66 18.07 -4.64
N GLN A 27 25.60 17.18 -4.35
CA GLN A 27 25.30 15.75 -4.42
C GLN A 27 24.19 15.40 -3.44
N TRP A 28 23.41 14.35 -3.78
CA TRP A 28 22.23 13.95 -3.04
C TRP A 28 22.42 13.89 -1.52
N LYS A 29 23.51 13.27 -1.04
CA LYS A 29 23.76 13.09 0.39
C LYS A 29 24.01 14.41 1.11
N CYS A 30 24.70 15.35 0.45
CA CYS A 30 24.90 16.71 0.97
C CYS A 30 23.61 17.53 0.92
N ASP A 31 22.84 17.44 -0.16
CA ASP A 31 21.56 18.11 -0.32
C ASP A 31 20.57 17.63 0.73
N TRP A 32 20.53 16.34 1.01
CA TRP A 32 19.66 15.76 2.05
C TRP A 32 20.02 16.26 3.46
N ALA A 33 21.32 16.26 3.81
CA ALA A 33 21.78 16.82 5.08
C ALA A 33 21.49 18.33 5.20
N MET A 34 21.65 19.10 4.11
CA MET A 34 21.29 20.50 4.08
C MET A 34 19.79 20.73 4.33
N ARG A 35 18.92 19.90 3.74
CA ARG A 35 17.46 19.98 4.00
C ARG A 35 17.13 19.67 5.45
N TRP A 36 17.70 18.62 6.03
CA TRP A 36 17.53 18.29 7.44
C TRP A 36 17.96 19.47 8.35
N PHE A 37 19.11 20.09 8.00
CA PHE A 37 19.61 21.23 8.76
C PHE A 37 18.69 22.43 8.67
N SER A 38 18.28 22.80 7.45
CA SER A 38 17.53 24.04 7.18
C SER A 38 16.08 23.94 7.65
N LEU A 39 15.46 22.75 7.54
CA LEU A 39 14.07 22.54 7.91
C LEU A 39 13.91 22.08 9.37
N GLY A 40 15.01 21.77 10.08
CA GLY A 40 14.94 21.29 11.46
C GLY A 40 14.21 19.96 11.56
N VAL A 41 14.54 19.00 10.70
CA VAL A 41 13.86 17.71 10.63
C VAL A 41 14.20 16.86 11.85
N ASP A 42 13.20 16.48 12.63
CA ASP A 42 13.35 15.64 13.83
C ASP A 42 13.19 14.15 13.55
N TYR A 43 12.41 13.80 12.53
CA TYR A 43 12.10 12.41 12.19
C TYR A 43 11.97 12.19 10.70
N GLU A 44 12.63 11.15 10.18
CA GLU A 44 12.51 10.72 8.78
C GLU A 44 12.67 9.22 8.63
N MET A 45 11.85 8.62 7.78
CA MET A 45 11.95 7.23 7.38
C MET A 45 12.53 7.13 5.97
N ALA A 46 13.35 6.11 5.73
CA ALA A 46 13.93 5.87 4.41
C ALA A 46 13.82 4.40 4.00
N GLY A 47 13.69 4.15 2.70
CA GLY A 47 13.81 2.80 2.17
C GLY A 47 15.20 2.22 2.42
N LYS A 48 15.29 0.92 2.56
CA LYS A 48 16.55 0.19 2.82
C LYS A 48 17.64 0.50 1.79
N ASP A 49 17.27 0.75 0.56
CA ASP A 49 18.18 1.15 -0.54
C ASP A 49 18.84 2.51 -0.32
N LEU A 50 18.31 3.34 0.56
CA LEU A 50 18.88 4.63 0.95
C LEU A 50 19.70 4.59 2.24
N SER A 51 19.87 3.44 2.87
CA SER A 51 20.53 3.32 4.19
C SER A 51 21.93 3.93 4.22
N GLU A 52 22.74 3.70 3.16
CA GLU A 52 24.07 4.32 3.05
C GLU A 52 23.98 5.85 2.97
N SER A 53 23.00 6.36 2.23
CA SER A 53 22.77 7.79 2.10
C SER A 53 22.36 8.43 3.43
N VAL A 54 21.51 7.76 4.21
CA VAL A 54 21.12 8.19 5.58
C VAL A 54 22.36 8.29 6.46
N ILE A 55 23.22 7.27 6.47
CA ILE A 55 24.44 7.25 7.28
C ILE A 55 25.37 8.41 6.91
N LEU A 56 25.60 8.65 5.63
CA LEU A 56 26.49 9.71 5.16
C LEU A 56 25.91 11.10 5.42
N SER A 57 24.62 11.30 5.15
CA SER A 57 23.91 12.56 5.45
C SER A 57 23.92 12.86 6.95
N SER A 58 23.78 11.84 7.81
CA SER A 58 23.88 11.97 9.26
C SER A 58 25.28 12.44 9.71
N LYS A 59 26.34 11.93 9.08
CA LYS A 59 27.72 12.38 9.34
C LYS A 59 27.93 13.84 8.91
N ILE A 60 27.39 14.23 7.76
CA ILE A 60 27.45 15.61 7.27
C ILE A 60 26.69 16.55 8.24
N LEU A 61 25.50 16.16 8.68
CA LEU A 61 24.69 16.96 9.60
C LEU A 61 25.43 17.15 10.95
N LYS A 62 26.12 16.13 11.44
CA LYS A 62 26.96 16.24 12.63
C LYS A 62 28.08 17.28 12.48
N VAL A 63 28.71 17.34 11.29
CA VAL A 63 29.72 18.39 10.98
C VAL A 63 29.10 19.77 10.99
N LEU A 64 27.82 19.89 10.58
CA LEU A 64 27.06 21.15 10.65
C LEU A 64 26.58 21.50 12.07
N GLY A 65 26.89 20.68 13.07
CA GLY A 65 26.59 20.95 14.47
C GLY A 65 25.19 20.55 14.93
N LYS A 66 24.47 19.71 14.18
CA LYS A 66 23.14 19.22 14.57
C LYS A 66 23.11 17.69 14.66
N PRO A 67 22.26 17.12 15.56
CA PRO A 67 22.01 15.69 15.57
C PRO A 67 21.26 15.26 14.31
N ALA A 68 21.43 14.01 13.91
CA ALA A 68 20.65 13.42 12.84
C ALA A 68 19.18 13.21 13.27
N PRO A 69 18.22 13.28 12.34
CA PRO A 69 16.83 12.90 12.61
C PRO A 69 16.72 11.48 13.16
N SER A 70 15.78 11.27 14.07
CA SER A 70 15.34 9.92 14.44
C SER A 70 14.60 9.28 13.28
N GLY A 71 14.61 7.95 13.20
CA GLY A 71 13.88 7.25 12.14
C GLY A 71 14.24 5.79 12.02
N PHE A 72 13.76 5.13 11.00
CA PHE A 72 14.12 3.77 10.66
C PHE A 72 14.12 3.52 9.15
N SER A 73 14.81 2.47 8.74
CA SER A 73 14.75 1.98 7.36
C SER A 73 13.64 0.94 7.21
N TYR A 74 12.77 1.14 6.21
CA TYR A 74 11.76 0.15 5.85
C TYR A 74 12.22 -0.71 4.69
N GLU A 75 11.69 -1.94 4.63
CA GLU A 75 11.99 -2.90 3.56
C GLU A 75 11.25 -2.57 2.27
N LEU A 76 11.76 -3.14 1.18
CA LEU A 76 11.17 -2.99 -0.15
C LEU A 76 9.97 -3.92 -0.32
N PHE A 77 9.07 -3.51 -1.21
CA PHE A 77 8.00 -4.38 -1.68
C PHE A 77 8.49 -5.29 -2.80
N LEU A 78 7.97 -6.52 -2.80
CA LEU A 78 8.25 -7.55 -3.78
C LEU A 78 6.98 -7.85 -4.57
N ASP A 79 7.13 -8.25 -5.81
CA ASP A 79 6.01 -8.75 -6.61
C ASP A 79 5.58 -10.18 -6.20
N SER A 80 4.62 -10.76 -6.91
CA SER A 80 4.13 -12.12 -6.66
C SER A 80 5.24 -13.17 -6.73
N ASN A 81 6.26 -12.95 -7.57
CA ASN A 81 7.39 -13.85 -7.76
C ASN A 81 8.49 -13.66 -6.70
N GLY A 82 8.40 -12.61 -5.87
CA GLY A 82 9.42 -12.26 -4.89
C GLY A 82 10.54 -11.39 -5.46
N GLU A 83 10.34 -10.78 -6.63
CA GLU A 83 11.27 -9.84 -7.22
C GLU A 83 10.98 -8.41 -6.74
N LYS A 84 12.02 -7.57 -6.69
CA LYS A 84 11.88 -6.15 -6.32
C LYS A 84 10.96 -5.44 -7.31
N ILE A 85 9.94 -4.77 -6.76
CA ILE A 85 9.07 -3.87 -7.53
C ILE A 85 9.88 -2.66 -8.02
N SER A 86 9.75 -2.33 -9.31
CA SER A 86 10.34 -1.13 -9.88
C SER A 86 9.45 -0.53 -10.97
N LYS A 87 9.49 0.80 -11.09
CA LYS A 87 8.72 1.53 -12.13
C LYS A 87 9.10 1.09 -13.54
N SER A 88 10.37 0.79 -13.79
CA SER A 88 10.85 0.36 -15.12
C SER A 88 10.35 -1.03 -15.53
N LYS A 89 10.08 -1.91 -14.57
CA LYS A 89 9.52 -3.25 -14.81
C LYS A 89 7.99 -3.23 -14.92
N GLY A 90 7.31 -2.21 -14.38
CA GLY A 90 5.85 -2.14 -14.35
C GLY A 90 5.19 -3.26 -13.54
N ASN A 91 5.93 -3.90 -12.62
CA ASN A 91 5.48 -5.05 -11.82
C ASN A 91 4.95 -4.64 -10.44
N GLY A 92 4.61 -3.36 -10.27
CA GLY A 92 4.05 -2.83 -9.03
C GLY A 92 2.54 -2.73 -9.07
N LEU A 93 1.93 -2.61 -7.90
CA LEU A 93 0.54 -2.26 -7.70
C LEU A 93 0.49 -0.79 -7.26
N SER A 94 -0.24 0.05 -7.99
CA SER A 94 -0.41 1.47 -7.65
C SER A 94 -1.46 1.65 -6.54
N ILE A 95 -1.50 2.84 -5.94
CA ILE A 95 -2.52 3.20 -4.95
C ILE A 95 -3.92 3.17 -5.59
N GLU A 96 -4.05 3.72 -6.80
CA GLU A 96 -5.29 3.76 -7.55
C GLU A 96 -5.81 2.36 -7.85
N GLU A 97 -4.93 1.44 -8.23
CA GLU A 97 -5.29 0.04 -8.45
C GLU A 97 -5.71 -0.65 -7.15
N TRP A 98 -5.03 -0.39 -6.02
CA TRP A 98 -5.49 -0.91 -4.74
C TRP A 98 -6.89 -0.42 -4.40
N LEU A 99 -7.14 0.89 -4.49
CA LEU A 99 -8.41 1.52 -4.13
C LEU A 99 -9.57 1.11 -5.05
N ARG A 100 -9.29 0.53 -6.21
CA ARG A 100 -10.30 -0.05 -7.10
C ARG A 100 -10.88 -1.35 -6.56
N TYR A 101 -10.13 -2.05 -5.69
CA TYR A 101 -10.47 -3.40 -5.21
C TYR A 101 -10.44 -3.54 -3.69
N GLY A 102 -9.93 -2.57 -2.97
CA GLY A 102 -9.80 -2.59 -1.52
C GLY A 102 -10.01 -1.22 -0.91
N THR A 103 -10.16 -1.16 0.40
CA THR A 103 -10.37 0.09 1.13
C THR A 103 -9.06 0.84 1.38
N ALA A 104 -9.13 2.15 1.62
CA ALA A 104 -7.97 2.97 1.99
C ALA A 104 -7.37 2.53 3.32
N GLU A 105 -8.23 2.08 4.24
CA GLU A 105 -7.85 1.57 5.56
C GLU A 105 -7.08 0.27 5.45
N SER A 106 -7.50 -0.64 4.54
CA SER A 106 -6.78 -1.88 4.28
C SER A 106 -5.39 -1.61 3.70
N LEU A 107 -5.25 -0.66 2.78
CA LEU A 107 -3.95 -0.22 2.28
C LEU A 107 -3.08 0.35 3.40
N SER A 108 -3.67 1.21 4.24
CA SER A 108 -2.97 1.82 5.37
C SER A 108 -2.48 0.75 6.35
N LEU A 109 -3.30 -0.27 6.65
CA LEU A 109 -2.92 -1.41 7.47
C LEU A 109 -1.77 -2.20 6.82
N PHE A 110 -1.86 -2.48 5.53
CA PHE A 110 -0.80 -3.17 4.79
C PHE A 110 0.53 -2.41 4.88
N MET A 111 0.52 -1.09 4.75
CA MET A 111 1.72 -0.27 4.85
C MET A 111 2.26 -0.21 6.29
N TYR A 112 1.39 -0.08 7.28
CA TYR A 112 1.74 0.05 8.69
C TYR A 112 2.35 -1.23 9.27
N THR A 113 1.82 -2.40 8.95
CA THR A 113 2.23 -3.67 9.56
C THR A 113 3.63 -4.10 9.10
N ASN A 114 4.50 -4.49 10.04
CA ASN A 114 5.82 -5.05 9.77
C ASN A 114 6.68 -4.28 8.75
N PRO A 115 6.91 -2.97 8.89
CA PRO A 115 7.61 -2.16 7.89
C PRO A 115 9.07 -2.58 7.66
N LYS A 116 9.69 -3.27 8.64
CA LYS A 116 11.07 -3.77 8.54
C LYS A 116 11.18 -5.15 7.88
N ARG A 117 10.07 -5.71 7.38
CA ARG A 117 10.04 -7.00 6.68
C ARG A 117 9.59 -6.81 5.25
N ALA A 118 10.33 -7.39 4.31
CA ALA A 118 9.91 -7.40 2.91
C ALA A 118 8.55 -8.09 2.75
N LYS A 119 7.64 -7.44 2.03
CA LYS A 119 6.27 -7.93 1.80
C LYS A 119 6.00 -8.02 0.31
N LYS A 120 5.26 -9.05 -0.07
CA LYS A 120 4.75 -9.16 -1.44
C LYS A 120 3.54 -8.26 -1.60
N LEU A 121 3.56 -7.40 -2.62
CA LEU A 121 2.50 -6.46 -2.97
C LEU A 121 1.96 -6.82 -4.36
N PHE A 122 0.82 -7.49 -4.39
CA PHE A 122 0.11 -7.94 -5.58
C PHE A 122 -1.39 -8.07 -5.27
N PHE A 123 -2.23 -8.25 -6.28
CA PHE A 123 -3.68 -8.14 -6.11
C PHE A 123 -4.27 -9.09 -5.05
N ASP A 124 -3.79 -10.34 -4.96
CA ASP A 124 -4.37 -11.34 -4.05
C ASP A 124 -4.17 -11.03 -2.55
N VAL A 125 -3.32 -10.05 -2.19
CA VAL A 125 -3.19 -9.62 -0.79
C VAL A 125 -4.32 -8.71 -0.35
N ILE A 126 -5.04 -8.05 -1.29
CA ILE A 126 -6.08 -7.06 -1.00
C ILE A 126 -7.25 -7.67 -0.21
N PRO A 127 -7.86 -8.78 -0.64
CA PRO A 127 -8.98 -9.39 0.09
C PRO A 127 -8.61 -9.73 1.53
N LYS A 128 -7.47 -10.38 1.71
CA LYS A 128 -6.99 -10.78 3.02
C LYS A 128 -6.72 -9.57 3.93
N THR A 129 -6.06 -8.55 3.41
CA THR A 129 -5.73 -7.36 4.21
C THR A 129 -6.98 -6.56 4.56
N THR A 130 -8.00 -6.57 3.69
CA THR A 130 -9.30 -5.96 3.98
C THR A 130 -9.98 -6.68 5.14
N ASP A 131 -10.01 -8.00 5.14
CA ASP A 131 -10.57 -8.80 6.24
C ASP A 131 -9.75 -8.64 7.55
N GLU A 132 -8.41 -8.55 7.45
CA GLU A 132 -7.54 -8.28 8.60
C GLU A 132 -7.87 -6.91 9.22
N TYR A 133 -8.12 -5.88 8.42
CA TYR A 133 -8.49 -4.56 8.92
C TYR A 133 -9.80 -4.62 9.72
N PHE A 134 -10.86 -5.21 9.16
CA PHE A 134 -12.14 -5.35 9.85
C PHE A 134 -12.03 -6.22 11.11
N SER A 135 -11.20 -7.26 11.09
CA SER A 135 -10.91 -8.06 12.28
C SER A 135 -10.24 -7.24 13.40
N HIS A 136 -9.29 -6.36 13.05
CA HIS A 136 -8.67 -5.46 14.00
C HIS A 136 -9.66 -4.40 14.51
N LEU A 137 -10.53 -3.88 13.65
CA LEU A 137 -11.56 -2.91 14.01
C LEU A 137 -12.58 -3.51 14.99
N LYS A 138 -13.04 -4.74 14.72
CA LYS A 138 -13.93 -5.47 15.62
C LYS A 138 -13.30 -5.67 17.00
N LYS A 139 -12.05 -6.14 17.04
CA LYS A 139 -11.31 -6.29 18.31
C LYS A 139 -11.15 -4.96 19.04
N TYR A 140 -10.91 -3.87 18.32
CA TYR A 140 -10.75 -2.54 18.91
C TYR A 140 -11.98 -2.14 19.76
N ASN A 141 -13.17 -2.49 19.34
CA ASN A 141 -14.41 -2.20 20.06
C ASN A 141 -14.55 -2.97 21.37
N GLU A 142 -13.93 -4.13 21.47
CA GLU A 142 -13.96 -5.01 22.63
C GLU A 142 -12.81 -4.76 23.62
N GLN A 143 -11.79 -3.98 23.22
CA GLN A 143 -10.56 -3.73 23.96
C GLN A 143 -10.70 -2.61 24.98
N THR A 144 -9.93 -2.72 26.07
CA THR A 144 -9.69 -1.63 27.02
C THR A 144 -8.80 -0.54 26.39
N ASP A 145 -8.79 0.66 26.99
CA ASP A 145 -7.99 1.78 26.43
C ASP A 145 -6.48 1.48 26.37
N ASP A 146 -5.96 0.74 27.33
CA ASP A 146 -4.55 0.31 27.31
C ASP A 146 -4.25 -0.70 26.20
N GLU A 147 -5.20 -1.58 25.87
CA GLU A 147 -5.07 -2.55 24.80
C GLU A 147 -5.21 -1.91 23.41
N LYS A 148 -6.08 -0.90 23.28
CA LYS A 148 -6.30 -0.15 22.03
C LYS A 148 -5.02 0.45 21.47
N ILE A 149 -4.12 0.93 22.32
CA ILE A 149 -2.82 1.49 21.91
C ILE A 149 -1.97 0.47 21.14
N ASN A 150 -2.14 -0.83 21.42
CA ASN A 150 -1.43 -1.91 20.72
C ASN A 150 -2.16 -2.38 19.46
N ASN A 151 -3.38 -1.90 19.20
CA ASN A 151 -4.14 -2.24 18.01
C ASN A 151 -3.73 -1.31 16.84
N PRO A 152 -3.40 -1.86 15.65
CA PRO A 152 -3.04 -1.04 14.48
C PRO A 152 -4.09 0.02 14.15
N VAL A 153 -5.38 -0.28 14.32
CA VAL A 153 -6.49 0.64 14.03
C VAL A 153 -6.38 1.94 14.81
N TRP A 154 -5.92 1.89 16.07
CA TRP A 154 -5.68 3.10 16.87
C TRP A 154 -4.70 4.05 16.16
N HIS A 155 -3.60 3.51 15.66
CA HIS A 155 -2.56 4.29 14.98
C HIS A 155 -3.03 4.82 13.63
N LEU A 156 -3.73 4.02 12.85
CA LEU A 156 -4.26 4.40 11.54
C LEU A 156 -5.25 5.56 11.62
N HIS A 157 -6.06 5.58 12.69
CA HIS A 157 -7.13 6.56 12.91
C HIS A 157 -6.81 7.58 14.01
N ARG A 158 -5.55 7.66 14.47
CA ARG A 158 -5.13 8.60 15.53
C ARG A 158 -6.00 8.53 16.80
N GLY A 159 -6.36 7.31 17.19
CA GLY A 159 -7.16 7.04 18.39
C GLY A 159 -8.68 7.18 18.21
N SER A 160 -9.17 7.56 17.03
CA SER A 160 -10.60 7.80 16.80
C SER A 160 -11.08 7.08 15.52
N PRO A 161 -11.11 5.74 15.48
CA PRO A 161 -11.64 5.03 14.33
C PRO A 161 -13.13 5.24 14.19
N ILE A 162 -13.61 5.31 12.94
CA ILE A 162 -15.03 5.18 12.65
C ILE A 162 -15.38 3.70 12.79
N ILE A 163 -16.32 3.43 13.70
CA ILE A 163 -16.75 2.06 13.97
C ILE A 163 -17.79 1.68 12.94
N ASN A 164 -17.37 0.98 11.90
CA ASN A 164 -18.25 0.35 10.93
C ASN A 164 -18.04 -1.16 11.04
N ASP A 165 -19.04 -1.85 11.56
CA ASP A 165 -19.02 -3.31 11.56
C ASP A 165 -19.29 -3.80 10.12
N ALA A 166 -18.35 -4.57 9.56
CA ALA A 166 -18.63 -5.32 8.37
C ALA A 166 -19.30 -6.64 8.79
N PRO A 167 -20.61 -6.79 8.58
CA PRO A 167 -21.36 -7.98 9.03
C PRO A 167 -20.92 -9.24 8.28
N VAL A 168 -20.27 -9.07 7.13
CA VAL A 168 -19.71 -10.13 6.29
C VAL A 168 -18.28 -9.81 5.90
N THR A 169 -17.45 -10.84 5.74
CA THR A 169 -16.06 -10.66 5.30
C THR A 169 -15.97 -10.30 3.82
N TYR A 170 -14.96 -9.53 3.46
CA TYR A 170 -14.69 -9.21 2.06
C TYR A 170 -14.45 -10.48 1.23
N THR A 171 -13.74 -11.45 1.81
CA THR A 171 -13.51 -12.75 1.15
C THR A 171 -14.84 -13.49 0.89
N LEU A 172 -15.84 -13.41 1.77
CA LEU A 172 -17.15 -13.98 1.51
C LEU A 172 -17.86 -13.26 0.35
N LEU A 173 -17.87 -11.93 0.34
CA LEU A 173 -18.44 -11.14 -0.75
C LEU A 173 -17.80 -11.47 -2.10
N LEU A 174 -16.48 -11.62 -2.14
CA LEU A 174 -15.74 -12.01 -3.34
C LEU A 174 -16.09 -13.42 -3.81
N ASN A 175 -16.23 -14.36 -2.88
CA ASN A 175 -16.67 -15.73 -3.19
C ASN A 175 -18.10 -15.75 -3.75
N LEU A 176 -19.02 -14.99 -3.16
CA LEU A 176 -20.37 -14.84 -3.68
C LEU A 176 -20.35 -14.25 -5.09
N ALA A 177 -19.66 -13.12 -5.30
CA ALA A 177 -19.51 -12.52 -6.63
C ALA A 177 -18.97 -13.53 -7.66
N SER A 178 -18.02 -14.37 -7.24
CA SER A 178 -17.42 -15.37 -8.12
C SER A 178 -18.38 -16.53 -8.43
N VAL A 179 -19.16 -16.99 -7.46
CA VAL A 179 -20.07 -18.15 -7.62
C VAL A 179 -21.30 -17.77 -8.46
N CYS A 180 -21.89 -16.62 -8.18
CA CYS A 180 -23.07 -16.16 -8.89
C CYS A 180 -22.77 -15.36 -10.19
N HIS A 181 -21.50 -15.26 -10.59
CA HIS A 181 -21.07 -14.48 -11.76
C HIS A 181 -21.61 -13.05 -11.74
N ALA A 182 -21.47 -12.37 -10.60
CA ALA A 182 -22.09 -11.09 -10.36
C ALA A 182 -21.56 -10.00 -11.31
N ASN A 183 -22.48 -9.34 -12.00
CA ASN A 183 -22.18 -8.17 -12.83
C ASN A 183 -22.41 -6.84 -12.11
N ASP A 184 -23.14 -6.88 -10.99
CA ASP A 184 -23.57 -5.74 -10.19
C ASP A 184 -23.65 -6.09 -8.71
N THR A 185 -23.83 -5.06 -7.89
CA THR A 185 -23.93 -5.19 -6.44
C THR A 185 -25.24 -5.82 -6.00
N ASP A 186 -26.33 -5.61 -6.75
CA ASP A 186 -27.66 -6.15 -6.41
C ASP A 186 -27.68 -7.67 -6.44
N THR A 187 -26.96 -8.27 -7.39
CA THR A 187 -26.79 -9.73 -7.46
C THR A 187 -26.13 -10.28 -6.18
N VAL A 188 -25.03 -9.67 -5.73
CA VAL A 188 -24.33 -10.11 -4.50
C VAL A 188 -25.20 -9.84 -3.27
N TRP A 189 -25.84 -8.68 -3.22
CA TRP A 189 -26.74 -8.33 -2.12
C TRP A 189 -27.89 -9.33 -1.96
N GLY A 190 -28.49 -9.79 -3.06
CA GLY A 190 -29.53 -10.82 -3.03
C GLY A 190 -29.12 -12.10 -2.31
N TYR A 191 -27.85 -12.52 -2.47
CA TYR A 191 -27.30 -13.66 -1.74
C TYR A 191 -26.99 -13.34 -0.26
N VAL A 192 -26.45 -12.16 0.04
CA VAL A 192 -26.15 -11.72 1.40
C VAL A 192 -27.42 -11.68 2.22
N SER A 193 -28.49 -11.01 1.72
CA SER A 193 -29.77 -10.89 2.41
C SER A 193 -30.52 -12.22 2.54
N SER A 194 -30.28 -13.16 1.62
CA SER A 194 -30.82 -14.52 1.72
C SER A 194 -30.10 -15.39 2.75
N TYR A 195 -28.82 -15.10 2.99
CA TYR A 195 -28.01 -15.78 4.00
C TYR A 195 -28.35 -15.33 5.41
N ASP A 196 -28.53 -14.02 5.59
CA ASP A 196 -28.90 -13.41 6.86
C ASP A 196 -29.79 -12.17 6.59
N SER A 197 -31.08 -12.31 6.93
CA SER A 197 -32.09 -11.26 6.71
C SER A 197 -31.95 -10.06 7.66
N ASP A 198 -31.17 -10.20 8.73
CA ASP A 198 -30.97 -9.15 9.74
C ASP A 198 -29.87 -8.17 9.32
N ILE A 199 -29.11 -8.50 8.26
CA ILE A 199 -28.08 -7.61 7.71
C ILE A 199 -28.75 -6.46 6.95
N GLU A 200 -28.46 -5.22 7.38
CA GLU A 200 -28.90 -4.03 6.68
C GLU A 200 -27.95 -3.66 5.54
N ARG A 201 -28.52 -3.21 4.41
CA ARG A 201 -27.76 -2.69 3.27
C ARG A 201 -27.34 -1.26 3.55
N THR A 202 -26.23 -1.08 4.23
CA THR A 202 -25.63 0.23 4.48
C THR A 202 -24.78 0.70 3.29
N ASP A 203 -24.50 2.02 3.21
CA ASP A 203 -23.64 2.58 2.16
C ASP A 203 -22.23 1.98 2.21
N GLU A 204 -21.72 1.67 3.42
CA GLU A 204 -20.42 1.06 3.62
C GLU A 204 -20.37 -0.39 3.12
N LEU A 205 -21.43 -1.17 3.40
CA LEU A 205 -21.54 -2.55 2.90
C LEU A 205 -21.70 -2.54 1.38
N GLU A 206 -22.49 -1.63 0.83
CA GLU A 206 -22.63 -1.46 -0.62
C GLU A 206 -21.30 -1.13 -1.28
N ALA A 207 -20.53 -0.21 -0.69
CA ALA A 207 -19.18 0.12 -1.18
C ALA A 207 -18.26 -1.13 -1.15
N LEU A 208 -18.32 -1.92 -0.08
CA LEU A 208 -17.51 -3.13 0.05
C LEU A 208 -17.92 -4.20 -0.97
N ILE A 209 -19.21 -4.38 -1.22
CA ILE A 209 -19.74 -5.27 -2.28
C ILE A 209 -19.24 -4.81 -3.65
N ASN A 210 -19.28 -3.51 -3.93
CA ASN A 210 -18.82 -2.97 -5.21
C ASN A 210 -17.33 -3.25 -5.44
N LEU A 211 -16.48 -3.10 -4.42
CA LEU A 211 -15.05 -3.44 -4.50
C LEU A 211 -14.85 -4.93 -4.82
N ALA A 212 -15.63 -5.82 -4.19
CA ALA A 212 -15.58 -7.26 -4.44
C ALA A 212 -16.05 -7.63 -5.86
N VAL A 213 -17.09 -6.98 -6.37
CA VAL A 213 -17.56 -7.16 -7.76
C VAL A 213 -16.51 -6.69 -8.76
N ASN A 214 -15.88 -5.54 -8.51
CA ASN A 214 -14.79 -5.05 -9.38
C ASN A 214 -13.61 -6.03 -9.39
N PHE A 215 -13.20 -6.52 -8.22
CA PHE A 215 -12.13 -7.51 -8.13
C PHE A 215 -12.49 -8.79 -8.90
N TYR A 216 -13.70 -9.29 -8.72
CA TYR A 216 -14.18 -10.46 -9.43
C TYR A 216 -14.12 -10.26 -10.95
N LYS A 217 -14.73 -9.20 -11.47
CA LYS A 217 -14.84 -8.94 -12.92
C LYS A 217 -13.50 -8.74 -13.61
N GLU A 218 -12.56 -8.10 -12.93
CA GLU A 218 -11.31 -7.70 -13.57
C GLU A 218 -10.15 -8.67 -13.28
N MET A 219 -10.16 -9.35 -12.13
CA MET A 219 -9.06 -10.22 -11.72
C MET A 219 -9.40 -11.71 -11.79
N ILE A 220 -10.62 -12.10 -11.46
CA ILE A 220 -10.99 -13.53 -11.37
C ILE A 220 -11.68 -14.01 -12.66
N GLU A 221 -12.69 -13.31 -13.11
CA GLU A 221 -13.51 -13.75 -14.25
C GLU A 221 -12.69 -14.02 -15.51
N PRO A 222 -11.71 -13.17 -15.92
CA PRO A 222 -10.90 -13.41 -17.11
C PRO A 222 -10.03 -14.67 -17.04
N GLN A 223 -9.75 -15.16 -15.81
CA GLN A 223 -8.94 -16.35 -15.59
C GLN A 223 -9.76 -17.64 -15.48
N LYS A 224 -11.10 -17.53 -15.39
CA LYS A 224 -11.97 -18.70 -15.30
C LYS A 224 -11.93 -19.53 -16.58
N LYS A 225 -11.72 -20.82 -16.42
CA LYS A 225 -11.80 -21.80 -17.50
C LYS A 225 -13.05 -22.65 -17.32
N TYR A 226 -13.97 -22.54 -18.24
CA TYR A 226 -15.21 -23.31 -18.23
C TYR A 226 -15.02 -24.58 -19.05
N ARG A 227 -15.38 -25.73 -18.49
CA ARG A 227 -15.51 -26.97 -19.25
C ARG A 227 -16.90 -26.99 -19.93
N LEU A 228 -16.98 -27.58 -21.08
CA LEU A 228 -18.29 -27.88 -21.68
C LEU A 228 -18.98 -29.02 -20.89
N PRO A 229 -20.28 -28.87 -20.58
CA PRO A 229 -21.01 -29.94 -19.90
C PRO A 229 -21.12 -31.18 -20.80
N SER A 230 -21.01 -32.36 -20.22
CA SER A 230 -21.22 -33.63 -20.89
C SER A 230 -22.70 -33.79 -21.30
N ASP A 231 -22.99 -34.64 -22.28
CA ASP A 231 -24.35 -34.87 -22.75
C ASP A 231 -25.28 -35.41 -21.65
N LYS A 232 -24.74 -36.12 -20.67
CA LYS A 232 -25.48 -36.59 -19.48
C LYS A 232 -25.88 -35.40 -18.56
N GLU A 233 -24.99 -34.42 -18.38
CA GLU A 233 -25.27 -33.22 -17.56
C GLU A 233 -26.25 -32.29 -18.25
N LYS A 234 -26.17 -32.14 -19.59
CA LYS A 234 -27.15 -31.37 -20.37
C LYS A 234 -28.57 -31.90 -20.24
N ARG A 235 -28.72 -33.23 -20.17
CA ARG A 235 -30.04 -33.89 -20.01
C ARG A 235 -30.63 -33.81 -18.60
N GLY A 236 -29.82 -33.45 -17.59
CA GLY A 236 -30.28 -33.28 -16.20
C GLY A 236 -30.73 -31.85 -15.86
N ILE A 237 -30.61 -30.90 -16.79
CA ILE A 237 -31.00 -29.49 -16.61
C ILE A 237 -32.38 -29.19 -17.26
N THR A 238 -32.96 -30.14 -17.97
CA THR A 238 -34.34 -30.08 -18.47
C THR A 238 -35.26 -30.81 -17.49
#